data_7c97670fde4e289831303c498ee8dc47
#
_entry.id   7c97670fde4e289831303c498ee8dc47
#
_cell.length_a   1.000
_cell.length_b   1.000
_cell.length_c   1.000
_cell.angle_alpha   90.00
_cell.angle_beta   90.00
_cell.angle_gamma   90.00
#
_symmetry.space_group_name_H-M   'P 1'
#
loop_
_entity.id
_entity.type
_entity.pdbx_description
1 polymer ?
#
loop_
_entity_poly.entity_id
_entity_poly.type
_entity_poly.pdbx_seq_one_letter_code
_entity_poly.pdbx_strand_id
1 'polypeptide(L)'
;MGSEMCIRDRTYFHNKETGEYCYLLDRLMGLESHARISEDAEARILEEAVESSYRKGGINACIGEQEVSKETVMNKLHTLEFPLLEPLKEKRRVSRLYIDADEDHVSLQYLEKKGDIKKPRVNTVMPKLIYVYEDVSFDGSKHELVNCHYFGGDYAGTEGTKALWQEVFDFITASYDEEVLEKIYINGDGADWIRTGAGMHTKARFVLDRFHMHKYIISATSHLKDSAQDARSEIYKAINGKRKWAAEEAFDKILHVTESETKAKAVESAKNYILGNWTGIMESVKAKDKSLQCSAEGHVSHIYSDRMSSRPLGWSRTGADKMARLRIYRQNKRDILELVRYQKKELPLAAGAEEVIYSATQMLSAERRNRNRLGKLADLPVYSIPVSYTHLRAH
;
A
#
# COMPACT_ATOMS: atom_id res chain seq x y z
N MET A 1 21.39 9.64 -30.67
CA MET A 1 20.89 10.90 -30.12
C MET A 1 20.83 10.93 -28.60
N GLY A 2 21.50 10.03 -27.88
CA GLY A 2 21.41 9.93 -26.41
C GLY A 2 22.53 10.61 -25.63
N SER A 3 23.67 10.89 -26.23
CA SER A 3 24.83 11.45 -25.53
C SER A 3 24.82 12.98 -25.41
N GLU A 4 24.07 13.68 -26.22
CA GLU A 4 24.02 15.16 -26.21
C GLU A 4 23.14 15.75 -25.12
N MET A 5 22.28 14.95 -24.49
CA MET A 5 21.39 15.43 -23.40
C MET A 5 22.10 15.56 -22.04
N CYS A 6 23.31 15.00 -21.89
CA CYS A 6 24.04 15.03 -20.61
C CYS A 6 25.02 16.21 -20.48
N ILE A 7 25.31 16.91 -21.58
CA ILE A 7 26.19 18.08 -21.59
C ILE A 7 25.38 19.26 -22.11
N ARG A 8 24.48 19.77 -21.27
CA ARG A 8 23.90 21.08 -21.51
C ARG A 8 24.80 22.10 -20.82
N ASP A 9 25.39 23.00 -21.62
CA ASP A 9 26.04 24.20 -21.11
C ASP A 9 25.00 24.99 -20.34
N ARG A 10 25.11 24.95 -19.02
CA ARG A 10 24.21 25.65 -18.13
C ARG A 10 24.85 26.98 -17.76
N THR A 11 24.18 28.08 -18.05
CA THR A 11 24.61 29.39 -17.60
C THR A 11 24.39 29.57 -16.12
N TYR A 12 25.44 29.87 -15.39
CA TYR A 12 25.41 30.15 -13.95
C TYR A 12 25.28 31.65 -13.73
N PHE A 13 24.29 32.04 -12.95
CA PHE A 13 23.97 33.43 -12.70
C PHE A 13 24.29 33.81 -11.28
N HIS A 14 24.76 35.04 -11.10
CA HIS A 14 24.96 35.68 -9.80
C HIS A 14 23.87 36.72 -9.56
N ASN A 15 23.16 36.59 -8.47
CA ASN A 15 22.21 37.62 -8.02
C ASN A 15 22.99 38.75 -7.29
N LYS A 16 22.96 39.94 -7.84
CA LYS A 16 23.69 41.10 -7.25
C LYS A 16 23.08 41.61 -5.95
N GLU A 17 21.81 41.38 -5.73
CA GLU A 17 21.09 41.82 -4.53
C GLU A 17 21.28 40.90 -3.35
N THR A 18 21.13 39.57 -3.59
CA THR A 18 21.24 38.54 -2.54
C THR A 18 22.64 37.94 -2.41
N GLY A 19 23.51 38.14 -3.40
CA GLY A 19 24.83 37.50 -3.46
C GLY A 19 24.80 36.02 -3.81
N GLU A 20 23.65 35.46 -4.11
CA GLU A 20 23.48 34.04 -4.41
C GLU A 20 23.84 33.67 -5.85
N TYR A 21 24.39 32.47 -6.02
CA TYR A 21 24.67 31.91 -7.33
C TYR A 21 23.69 30.80 -7.64
N CYS A 22 23.10 30.77 -8.83
CA CYS A 22 22.19 29.70 -9.24
C CYS A 22 22.20 29.41 -10.75
N TYR A 23 21.78 28.23 -11.11
CA TYR A 23 21.41 27.87 -12.47
C TYR A 23 19.94 28.26 -12.68
N LEU A 24 19.70 29.39 -13.34
CA LEU A 24 18.35 29.92 -13.50
C LEU A 24 17.43 28.97 -14.24
N LEU A 25 17.94 28.26 -15.24
CA LEU A 25 17.18 27.26 -15.99
C LEU A 25 16.76 26.08 -15.11
N ASP A 26 17.65 25.60 -14.25
CA ASP A 26 17.34 24.49 -13.33
C ASP A 26 16.22 24.91 -12.35
N ARG A 27 16.29 26.12 -11.83
CA ARG A 27 15.27 26.69 -10.94
C ARG A 27 13.91 26.83 -11.64
N LEU A 28 13.90 27.27 -12.90
CA LEU A 28 12.68 27.35 -13.71
C LEU A 28 12.07 25.99 -14.06
N MET A 29 12.92 24.98 -14.23
CA MET A 29 12.51 23.61 -14.49
C MET A 29 12.19 22.82 -13.21
N GLY A 30 12.30 23.44 -12.03
CA GLY A 30 12.11 22.76 -10.76
C GLY A 30 13.17 21.67 -10.48
N LEU A 31 14.36 21.79 -11.09
CA LEU A 31 15.46 20.86 -10.86
C LEU A 31 16.22 21.30 -9.61
N GLU A 32 16.30 20.41 -8.65
CA GLU A 32 17.08 20.64 -7.43
C GLU A 32 18.59 20.65 -7.73
N SER A 33 19.31 21.46 -6.95
CA SER A 33 20.77 21.44 -6.96
C SER A 33 21.29 20.03 -6.71
N HIS A 34 22.15 19.54 -7.60
CA HIS A 34 22.70 18.19 -7.57
C HIS A 34 21.72 17.04 -7.85
N ALA A 35 20.48 17.29 -8.25
CA ALA A 35 19.56 16.24 -8.67
C ALA A 35 20.08 15.56 -9.96
N ARG A 36 20.37 14.27 -9.86
CA ARG A 36 20.82 13.44 -11.00
C ARG A 36 19.67 12.76 -11.74
N ILE A 37 18.50 12.74 -11.14
CA ILE A 37 17.30 12.05 -11.65
C ILE A 37 16.17 13.07 -11.59
N SER A 38 15.47 13.26 -12.72
CA SER A 38 14.27 14.11 -12.76
C SER A 38 13.09 13.44 -12.06
N GLU A 39 12.07 14.21 -11.67
CA GLU A 39 10.85 13.69 -11.04
C GLU A 39 10.16 12.63 -11.90
N ASP A 40 10.03 12.88 -13.19
CA ASP A 40 9.42 11.93 -14.12
C ASP A 40 10.23 10.64 -14.23
N ALA A 41 11.57 10.73 -14.24
CA ALA A 41 12.42 9.54 -14.25
C ALA A 41 12.32 8.78 -12.93
N GLU A 42 12.26 9.47 -11.79
CA GLU A 42 12.06 8.86 -10.48
C GLU A 42 10.70 8.16 -10.39
N ALA A 43 9.63 8.80 -10.87
CA ALA A 43 8.30 8.20 -10.94
C ALA A 43 8.30 6.91 -11.75
N ARG A 44 8.90 6.93 -12.96
CA ARG A 44 9.04 5.72 -13.81
C ARG A 44 9.85 4.61 -13.14
N ILE A 45 10.95 4.96 -12.46
CA ILE A 45 11.77 4.00 -11.70
C ILE A 45 10.92 3.31 -10.63
N LEU A 46 10.10 4.07 -9.90
CA LEU A 46 9.22 3.53 -8.87
C LEU A 46 8.08 2.68 -9.46
N GLU A 47 7.47 3.12 -10.57
CA GLU A 47 6.46 2.36 -11.31
C GLU A 47 6.97 0.98 -11.74
N GLU A 48 8.16 0.93 -12.32
CA GLU A 48 8.80 -0.32 -12.71
C GLU A 48 9.21 -1.18 -11.50
N ALA A 49 9.73 -0.56 -10.43
CA ALA A 49 10.16 -1.27 -9.23
C ALA A 49 9.00 -1.89 -8.43
N VAL A 50 7.79 -1.33 -8.56
CA VAL A 50 6.56 -1.88 -7.95
C VAL A 50 6.25 -3.27 -8.49
N GLU A 51 6.45 -3.49 -9.80
CA GLU A 51 6.12 -4.76 -10.46
C GLU A 51 7.33 -5.68 -10.63
N SER A 52 8.55 -5.12 -10.60
CA SER A 52 9.77 -5.86 -10.89
C SER A 52 10.84 -5.69 -9.81
N SER A 53 12.03 -6.25 -10.03
CA SER A 53 13.15 -6.04 -9.11
C SER A 53 13.71 -4.62 -9.22
N TYR A 54 14.36 -4.12 -8.15
CA TYR A 54 15.06 -2.82 -8.18
C TYR A 54 16.02 -2.67 -9.35
N ARG A 55 16.70 -3.77 -9.74
CA ARG A 55 17.58 -3.78 -10.91
C ARG A 55 16.80 -3.52 -12.19
N LYS A 56 15.70 -4.23 -12.41
CA LYS A 56 14.86 -4.02 -13.60
C LYS A 56 14.24 -2.63 -13.59
N GLY A 57 13.79 -2.14 -12.43
CA GLY A 57 13.29 -0.78 -12.29
C GLY A 57 14.31 0.27 -12.75
N GLY A 58 15.59 0.11 -12.36
CA GLY A 58 16.67 1.00 -12.81
C GLY A 58 17.01 0.91 -14.30
N ILE A 59 16.85 -0.26 -14.92
CA ILE A 59 17.14 -0.48 -16.34
C ILE A 59 15.96 -0.02 -17.22
N ASN A 60 14.75 -0.47 -16.90
CA ASN A 60 13.58 -0.28 -17.78
C ASN A 60 13.07 1.16 -17.79
N ALA A 61 13.27 1.89 -16.69
CA ALA A 61 12.82 3.29 -16.60
C ALA A 61 13.70 4.28 -17.37
N CYS A 62 14.89 3.87 -17.76
CA CYS A 62 15.85 4.75 -18.44
C CYS A 62 15.61 4.79 -19.96
N ILE A 63 15.68 5.99 -20.52
CA ILE A 63 15.68 6.21 -21.97
C ILE A 63 17.15 6.36 -22.38
N GLY A 64 17.70 5.36 -23.08
CA GLY A 64 19.09 5.34 -23.53
C GLY A 64 19.98 4.34 -22.78
N GLU A 65 21.29 4.48 -22.88
CA GLU A 65 22.28 3.53 -22.34
C GLU A 65 22.59 3.73 -20.83
N GLN A 66 22.06 4.77 -20.21
CA GLN A 66 22.32 5.07 -18.81
C GLN A 66 21.37 4.31 -17.90
N GLU A 67 21.90 3.36 -17.12
CA GLU A 67 21.16 2.60 -16.13
C GLU A 67 21.25 3.26 -14.76
N VAL A 68 20.14 3.27 -14.03
CA VAL A 68 20.14 3.66 -12.61
C VAL A 68 20.45 2.42 -11.76
N SER A 69 21.40 2.55 -10.84
CA SER A 69 21.80 1.41 -9.99
C SER A 69 20.66 0.93 -9.10
N LYS A 70 20.63 -0.38 -8.83
CA LYS A 70 19.63 -0.99 -7.92
C LYS A 70 19.68 -0.39 -6.50
N GLU A 71 20.84 0.05 -6.05
CA GLU A 71 21.04 0.73 -4.77
C GLU A 71 20.36 2.09 -4.76
N THR A 72 20.43 2.84 -5.86
CA THR A 72 19.72 4.12 -6.00
C THR A 72 18.21 3.91 -5.96
N VAL A 73 17.70 2.92 -6.70
CA VAL A 73 16.25 2.56 -6.69
C VAL A 73 15.81 2.17 -5.28
N MET A 74 16.60 1.33 -4.60
CA MET A 74 16.34 0.93 -3.22
C MET A 74 16.29 2.14 -2.28
N ASN A 75 17.29 3.02 -2.36
CA ASN A 75 17.35 4.21 -1.50
C ASN A 75 16.15 5.14 -1.73
N LYS A 76 15.78 5.37 -2.99
CA LYS A 76 14.59 6.16 -3.34
C LYS A 76 13.33 5.56 -2.73
N LEU A 77 13.12 4.26 -2.86
CA LEU A 77 11.97 3.60 -2.24
C LEU A 77 12.00 3.69 -0.70
N HIS A 78 13.15 3.47 -0.08
CA HIS A 78 13.28 3.44 1.38
C HIS A 78 13.02 4.79 2.05
N THR A 79 13.21 5.89 1.33
CA THR A 79 13.00 7.25 1.83
C THR A 79 11.60 7.79 1.58
N LEU A 80 10.73 7.06 0.84
CA LEU A 80 9.37 7.53 0.55
C LEU A 80 8.55 7.70 1.83
N GLU A 81 7.90 8.84 1.93
CA GLU A 81 6.81 9.09 2.86
C GLU A 81 5.47 9.07 2.10
N PHE A 82 4.45 8.51 2.71
CA PHE A 82 3.16 8.32 2.05
C PHE A 82 2.11 9.22 2.68
N PRO A 83 1.47 10.12 1.90
CA PRO A 83 0.35 10.90 2.40
C PRO A 83 -0.84 9.99 2.66
N LEU A 84 -1.59 10.30 3.70
CA LEU A 84 -2.84 9.61 4.02
C LEU A 84 -3.77 9.61 2.81
N LEU A 85 -4.68 8.66 2.76
CA LEU A 85 -5.71 8.61 1.73
C LEU A 85 -6.68 9.77 1.96
N GLU A 86 -6.84 10.61 0.93
CA GLU A 86 -7.77 11.73 1.00
C GLU A 86 -9.22 11.22 1.05
N PRO A 87 -10.07 11.84 1.87
CA PRO A 87 -11.49 11.51 1.91
C PRO A 87 -12.17 11.85 0.57
N LEU A 88 -13.31 11.26 0.34
CA LEU A 88 -14.13 11.56 -0.83
C LEU A 88 -14.57 13.04 -0.81
N LYS A 89 -14.63 13.68 -1.98
CA LYS A 89 -15.00 15.09 -2.10
C LYS A 89 -16.39 15.40 -1.53
N GLU A 90 -17.31 14.44 -1.65
CA GLU A 90 -18.66 14.52 -1.10
C GLU A 90 -18.95 13.26 -0.30
N LYS A 91 -19.58 13.42 0.86
CA LYS A 91 -19.97 12.28 1.69
C LYS A 91 -21.01 11.43 0.99
N ARG A 92 -20.72 10.13 0.89
CA ARG A 92 -21.63 9.18 0.26
C ARG A 92 -22.64 8.65 1.28
N ARG A 93 -23.84 8.38 0.80
CA ARG A 93 -24.94 7.89 1.62
C ARG A 93 -25.19 6.42 1.32
N VAL A 94 -24.60 5.56 2.16
CA VAL A 94 -24.73 4.10 2.07
C VAL A 94 -25.17 3.54 3.42
N SER A 95 -26.06 2.55 3.43
CA SER A 95 -26.52 1.93 4.68
C SER A 95 -25.53 0.90 5.22
N ARG A 96 -24.66 0.37 4.36
CA ARG A 96 -23.67 -0.66 4.73
C ARG A 96 -22.35 -0.40 4.07
N LEU A 97 -21.27 -0.76 4.78
CA LEU A 97 -19.92 -0.83 4.26
C LEU A 97 -19.34 -2.22 4.55
N TYR A 98 -18.48 -2.66 3.66
CA TYR A 98 -17.76 -3.90 3.77
C TYR A 98 -16.28 -3.61 3.86
N ILE A 99 -15.61 -4.32 4.74
CA ILE A 99 -14.17 -4.27 4.94
C ILE A 99 -13.68 -5.70 4.90
N ASP A 100 -12.71 -5.97 4.05
CA ASP A 100 -11.95 -7.20 4.10
C ASP A 100 -10.55 -6.90 4.62
N ALA A 101 -10.03 -7.77 5.47
CA ALA A 101 -8.74 -7.61 6.11
C ALA A 101 -7.98 -8.93 6.15
N ASP A 102 -6.70 -8.88 5.76
CA ASP A 102 -5.80 -10.04 5.76
C ASP A 102 -4.33 -9.57 5.73
N GLU A 103 -3.37 -10.49 5.82
CA GLU A 103 -1.93 -10.19 5.86
C GLU A 103 -1.13 -11.16 4.99
N ASP A 104 0.05 -10.72 4.52
CA ASP A 104 1.02 -11.59 3.84
C ASP A 104 2.22 -11.89 4.74
N HIS A 105 2.86 -13.03 4.53
CA HIS A 105 4.07 -13.45 5.23
C HIS A 105 5.31 -13.19 4.38
N VAL A 106 5.96 -12.07 4.59
CA VAL A 106 7.13 -11.62 3.83
C VAL A 106 8.43 -11.97 4.56
N SER A 107 9.31 -12.70 3.90
CA SER A 107 10.61 -13.09 4.47
C SER A 107 11.59 -11.94 4.54
N LEU A 108 12.24 -11.75 5.70
CA LEU A 108 13.30 -10.77 5.90
C LEU A 108 14.68 -11.38 5.67
N GLN A 109 15.62 -10.59 5.18
CA GLN A 109 17.04 -10.95 5.04
C GLN A 109 17.74 -11.01 6.40
N TYR A 110 17.36 -10.11 7.31
CA TYR A 110 17.89 -9.95 8.66
C TYR A 110 16.77 -9.42 9.56
N LEU A 111 16.92 -9.50 10.87
CA LEU A 111 15.88 -9.09 11.82
C LEU A 111 15.63 -7.58 11.76
N GLU A 112 16.63 -6.78 12.06
CA GLU A 112 16.52 -5.31 12.09
C GLU A 112 17.59 -4.62 11.25
N LYS A 113 18.84 -5.07 11.34
CA LYS A 113 19.95 -4.46 10.60
C LYS A 113 20.80 -5.49 9.89
N LYS A 114 21.51 -5.06 8.85
CA LYS A 114 22.43 -5.90 8.10
C LYS A 114 23.49 -6.52 9.05
N GLY A 115 23.61 -7.84 9.00
CA GLY A 115 24.51 -8.61 9.83
C GLY A 115 23.84 -9.35 10.99
N ASP A 116 22.57 -9.10 11.27
CA ASP A 116 21.81 -9.90 12.25
C ASP A 116 21.68 -11.34 11.79
N ILE A 117 21.68 -12.27 12.76
CA ILE A 117 21.57 -13.71 12.47
C ILE A 117 20.20 -14.00 11.86
N LYS A 118 20.21 -14.58 10.67
CA LYS A 118 18.98 -15.02 10.00
C LYS A 118 18.43 -16.27 10.67
N LYS A 119 17.19 -16.18 11.14
CA LYS A 119 16.39 -17.31 11.64
C LYS A 119 15.27 -17.61 10.64
N PRO A 120 15.41 -18.59 9.73
CA PRO A 120 14.57 -18.73 8.53
C PRO A 120 13.06 -18.78 8.75
N ARG A 121 12.59 -19.19 9.92
CA ARG A 121 11.14 -19.28 10.23
C ARG A 121 10.62 -18.14 11.11
N VAL A 122 11.51 -17.27 11.59
CA VAL A 122 11.17 -16.19 12.53
C VAL A 122 11.39 -14.82 11.90
N ASN A 123 12.29 -14.75 10.91
CA ASN A 123 12.56 -13.50 10.20
C ASN A 123 11.49 -13.22 9.16
N THR A 124 10.31 -12.87 9.62
CA THR A 124 9.18 -12.49 8.78
C THR A 124 8.60 -11.17 9.24
N VAL A 125 8.00 -10.46 8.32
CA VAL A 125 7.12 -9.32 8.57
C VAL A 125 5.78 -9.64 7.94
N MET A 126 4.70 -9.17 8.56
CA MET A 126 3.34 -9.41 8.11
C MET A 126 2.69 -8.06 7.73
N PRO A 127 2.93 -7.55 6.51
CA PRO A 127 2.23 -6.36 6.05
C PRO A 127 0.74 -6.65 5.99
N LYS A 128 -0.03 -5.79 6.66
CA LYS A 128 -1.47 -5.88 6.74
C LYS A 128 -2.11 -5.20 5.55
N LEU A 129 -3.18 -5.80 5.05
CA LEU A 129 -4.03 -5.24 4.00
C LEU A 129 -5.45 -5.10 4.53
N ILE A 130 -6.01 -3.90 4.41
CA ILE A 130 -7.42 -3.62 4.65
C ILE A 130 -7.96 -2.91 3.41
N TYR A 131 -9.15 -3.25 2.99
CA TYR A 131 -9.85 -2.46 2.00
C TYR A 131 -11.33 -2.32 2.32
N VAL A 132 -11.83 -1.13 2.03
CA VAL A 132 -13.22 -0.70 2.29
C VAL A 132 -13.93 -0.60 0.95
N TYR A 133 -15.12 -1.18 0.84
CA TYR A 133 -15.94 -1.11 -0.37
C TYR A 133 -17.44 -1.02 -0.03
N GLU A 134 -18.24 -0.55 -0.99
CA GLU A 134 -19.67 -0.28 -0.79
C GLU A 134 -20.54 -1.45 -1.16
N ASP A 135 -20.16 -2.22 -2.16
CA ASP A 135 -20.92 -3.37 -2.68
C ASP A 135 -20.04 -4.24 -3.57
N VAL A 136 -20.57 -5.37 -4.01
CA VAL A 136 -19.99 -6.23 -5.03
C VAL A 136 -20.90 -6.23 -6.24
N SER A 137 -20.39 -5.75 -7.37
CA SER A 137 -21.07 -5.85 -8.65
C SER A 137 -20.85 -7.23 -9.26
N PHE A 138 -21.91 -7.84 -9.73
CA PHE A 138 -21.90 -9.16 -10.37
C PHE A 138 -22.21 -8.98 -11.86
N ASP A 139 -21.18 -9.09 -12.71
CA ASP A 139 -21.35 -9.09 -14.17
C ASP A 139 -20.90 -10.46 -14.71
N GLY A 140 -21.88 -11.35 -14.90
CA GLY A 140 -21.61 -12.73 -15.30
C GLY A 140 -20.73 -13.47 -14.30
N SER A 141 -19.52 -13.84 -14.71
CA SER A 141 -18.54 -14.52 -13.85
C SER A 141 -17.58 -13.57 -13.14
N LYS A 142 -17.62 -12.26 -13.44
CA LYS A 142 -16.74 -11.27 -12.82
C LYS A 142 -17.43 -10.63 -11.62
N HIS A 143 -16.66 -10.53 -10.54
CA HIS A 143 -17.08 -9.83 -9.34
C HIS A 143 -16.14 -8.62 -9.17
N GLU A 144 -16.71 -7.42 -9.15
CA GLU A 144 -15.95 -6.19 -8.98
C GLU A 144 -16.43 -5.45 -7.73
N LEU A 145 -15.46 -5.00 -6.94
CA LEU A 145 -15.74 -4.21 -5.74
C LEU A 145 -16.09 -2.77 -6.12
N VAL A 146 -17.21 -2.29 -5.60
CA VAL A 146 -17.71 -0.94 -5.88
C VAL A 146 -17.03 0.05 -4.92
N ASN A 147 -16.41 1.09 -5.47
CA ASN A 147 -15.74 2.15 -4.71
C ASN A 147 -14.78 1.62 -3.63
N CYS A 148 -13.84 0.80 -4.08
CA CYS A 148 -12.88 0.14 -3.19
C CYS A 148 -11.68 1.04 -2.87
N HIS A 149 -11.33 1.14 -1.58
CA HIS A 149 -10.21 1.92 -1.06
C HIS A 149 -9.32 1.06 -0.17
N TYR A 150 -8.00 1.10 -0.40
CA TYR A 150 -7.02 0.20 0.21
C TYR A 150 -6.14 0.92 1.23
N PHE A 151 -5.85 0.22 2.34
CA PHE A 151 -5.00 0.67 3.44
C PHE A 151 -4.05 -0.47 3.82
N GLY A 152 -2.86 -0.15 4.33
CA GLY A 152 -1.96 -1.18 4.85
C GLY A 152 -0.48 -0.80 4.83
N GLY A 153 0.35 -1.78 5.19
CA GLY A 153 1.78 -1.68 5.41
C GLY A 153 2.24 -2.49 6.63
N ASP A 154 3.48 -2.30 7.08
CA ASP A 154 3.99 -2.96 8.30
C ASP A 154 3.53 -2.19 9.56
N TYR A 155 2.33 -2.45 9.99
CA TYR A 155 1.79 -1.94 11.24
C TYR A 155 1.99 -2.98 12.36
N ALA A 156 3.19 -3.02 12.92
CA ALA A 156 3.56 -4.00 13.94
C ALA A 156 2.98 -3.67 15.33
N GLY A 157 2.66 -4.73 16.08
CA GLY A 157 2.20 -4.63 17.47
C GLY A 157 0.81 -4.02 17.65
N THR A 158 0.42 -3.85 18.90
CA THR A 158 -0.92 -3.37 19.25
C THR A 158 -1.15 -1.91 18.83
N GLU A 159 -0.17 -1.05 19.04
CA GLU A 159 -0.29 0.37 18.69
C GLU A 159 -0.29 0.58 17.16
N GLY A 160 0.56 -0.16 16.43
CA GLY A 160 0.52 -0.15 14.97
C GLY A 160 -0.84 -0.61 14.44
N THR A 161 -1.38 -1.69 14.99
CA THR A 161 -2.72 -2.20 14.64
C THR A 161 -3.80 -1.13 14.87
N LYS A 162 -3.80 -0.46 16.04
CA LYS A 162 -4.75 0.60 16.34
C LYS A 162 -4.61 1.79 15.39
N ALA A 163 -3.37 2.18 15.06
CA ALA A 163 -3.11 3.27 14.12
C ALA A 163 -3.67 2.97 12.73
N LEU A 164 -3.49 1.74 12.21
CA LEU A 164 -4.07 1.33 10.93
C LEU A 164 -5.60 1.39 10.95
N TRP A 165 -6.24 0.86 11.98
CA TRP A 165 -7.69 0.89 12.09
C TRP A 165 -8.23 2.31 12.28
N GLN A 166 -7.50 3.18 12.99
CA GLN A 166 -7.85 4.58 13.13
C GLN A 166 -7.83 5.29 11.77
N GLU A 167 -6.79 5.07 10.96
CA GLU A 167 -6.70 5.60 9.59
C GLU A 167 -7.92 5.18 8.74
N VAL A 168 -8.33 3.90 8.83
CA VAL A 168 -9.50 3.38 8.12
C VAL A 168 -10.79 4.05 8.58
N PHE A 169 -11.01 4.18 9.90
CA PHE A 169 -12.23 4.76 10.42
C PHE A 169 -12.29 6.29 10.24
N ASP A 170 -11.15 6.99 10.29
CA ASP A 170 -11.08 8.41 9.96
C ASP A 170 -11.48 8.65 8.50
N PHE A 171 -11.01 7.81 7.59
CA PHE A 171 -11.44 7.86 6.19
C PHE A 171 -12.94 7.60 6.05
N ILE A 172 -13.49 6.60 6.74
CA ILE A 172 -14.93 6.28 6.69
C ILE A 172 -15.75 7.45 7.22
N THR A 173 -15.42 8.00 8.37
CA THR A 173 -16.13 9.14 8.99
C THR A 173 -16.09 10.39 8.10
N ALA A 174 -14.96 10.62 7.43
CA ALA A 174 -14.80 11.77 6.53
C ALA A 174 -15.52 11.58 5.20
N SER A 175 -15.65 10.33 4.68
CA SER A 175 -16.14 10.02 3.34
C SER A 175 -17.59 9.58 3.28
N TYR A 176 -18.18 9.14 4.40
CA TYR A 176 -19.55 8.60 4.44
C TYR A 176 -20.43 9.33 5.44
N ASP A 177 -21.74 9.34 5.15
CA ASP A 177 -22.77 9.91 6.03
C ASP A 177 -23.08 8.94 7.16
N GLU A 178 -22.60 9.28 8.38
CA GLU A 178 -22.77 8.43 9.55
C GLU A 178 -24.23 8.28 9.99
N GLU A 179 -25.13 9.22 9.64
CA GLU A 179 -26.56 9.11 9.98
C GLU A 179 -27.25 8.02 9.17
N VAL A 180 -26.79 7.81 7.92
CA VAL A 180 -27.35 6.79 7.00
C VAL A 180 -26.65 5.44 7.18
N LEU A 181 -25.38 5.44 7.53
CA LEU A 181 -24.60 4.22 7.72
C LEU A 181 -25.09 3.43 8.94
N GLU A 182 -25.65 2.26 8.70
CA GLU A 182 -26.19 1.38 9.75
C GLU A 182 -25.18 0.36 10.25
N LYS A 183 -24.37 -0.23 9.32
CA LYS A 183 -23.45 -1.32 9.64
C LYS A 183 -22.17 -1.26 8.81
N ILE A 184 -21.08 -1.67 9.46
CA ILE A 184 -19.78 -1.92 8.84
C ILE A 184 -19.44 -3.39 9.10
N TYR A 185 -19.36 -4.21 8.06
CA TYR A 185 -18.95 -5.60 8.17
C TYR A 185 -17.45 -5.72 7.97
N ILE A 186 -16.74 -6.34 8.90
CA ILE A 186 -15.30 -6.59 8.82
C ILE A 186 -15.10 -8.09 8.65
N ASN A 187 -14.72 -8.50 7.45
CA ASN A 187 -14.41 -9.87 7.09
C ASN A 187 -12.93 -10.17 7.32
N GLY A 188 -12.63 -11.34 7.83
CA GLY A 188 -11.28 -11.86 7.95
C GLY A 188 -11.21 -13.23 8.57
N ASP A 189 -10.00 -13.75 8.74
CA ASP A 189 -9.73 -15.10 9.25
C ASP A 189 -9.91 -15.25 10.77
N GLY A 190 -10.19 -14.17 11.49
CA GLY A 190 -10.37 -14.17 12.95
C GLY A 190 -9.09 -13.87 13.73
N ALA A 191 -8.03 -13.40 13.09
CA ALA A 191 -6.86 -12.88 13.78
C ALA A 191 -7.22 -11.73 14.74
N ASP A 192 -6.52 -11.64 15.85
CA ASP A 192 -6.84 -10.66 16.91
C ASP A 192 -6.74 -9.21 16.41
N TRP A 193 -5.83 -8.93 15.51
CA TRP A 193 -5.68 -7.59 14.94
C TRP A 193 -6.90 -7.17 14.08
N ILE A 194 -7.56 -8.12 13.41
CA ILE A 194 -8.79 -7.88 12.64
C ILE A 194 -9.97 -7.65 13.59
N ARG A 195 -10.08 -8.47 14.63
CA ARG A 195 -11.11 -8.30 15.65
C ARG A 195 -10.98 -6.98 16.41
N THR A 196 -9.77 -6.46 16.58
CA THR A 196 -9.52 -5.14 17.18
C THR A 196 -10.29 -4.06 16.43
N GLY A 197 -10.30 -4.08 15.10
CA GLY A 197 -11.08 -3.15 14.28
C GLY A 197 -12.58 -3.18 14.59
N ALA A 198 -13.16 -4.38 14.75
CA ALA A 198 -14.57 -4.51 15.09
C ALA A 198 -14.91 -3.94 16.49
N GLY A 199 -13.94 -3.88 17.40
CA GLY A 199 -14.09 -3.26 18.72
C GLY A 199 -13.94 -1.74 18.72
N MET A 200 -13.39 -1.12 17.68
CA MET A 200 -13.10 0.31 17.62
C MET A 200 -14.27 1.17 17.12
N HIS A 201 -15.28 0.57 16.49
CA HIS A 201 -16.41 1.33 15.96
C HIS A 201 -17.75 0.67 16.33
N THR A 202 -18.71 1.45 16.82
CA THR A 202 -20.00 0.93 17.36
C THR A 202 -20.86 0.19 16.34
N LYS A 203 -20.77 0.59 15.06
CA LYS A 203 -21.49 -0.04 13.92
C LYS A 203 -20.74 -1.20 13.29
N ALA A 204 -19.48 -1.42 13.68
CA ALA A 204 -18.66 -2.50 13.11
C ALA A 204 -19.08 -3.87 13.69
N ARG A 205 -19.08 -4.88 12.82
CA ARG A 205 -19.37 -6.27 13.16
C ARG A 205 -18.34 -7.16 12.46
N PHE A 206 -17.64 -7.97 13.26
CA PHE A 206 -16.73 -8.98 12.72
C PHE A 206 -17.52 -10.10 12.06
N VAL A 207 -17.07 -10.52 10.91
CA VAL A 207 -17.61 -11.65 10.12
C VAL A 207 -16.45 -12.60 9.81
N LEU A 208 -16.62 -13.88 10.12
CA LEU A 208 -15.62 -14.87 9.78
C LEU A 208 -15.63 -15.17 8.28
N ASP A 209 -14.46 -15.13 7.66
CA ASP A 209 -14.30 -15.51 6.27
C ASP A 209 -14.72 -16.96 6.03
N ARG A 210 -15.54 -17.14 5.00
CA ARG A 210 -16.08 -18.46 4.63
C ARG A 210 -15.02 -19.39 4.09
N PHE A 211 -13.99 -18.89 3.41
CA PHE A 211 -12.91 -19.72 2.88
C PHE A 211 -12.14 -20.38 4.03
N HIS A 212 -11.73 -19.61 5.03
CA HIS A 212 -11.04 -20.14 6.22
C HIS A 212 -11.94 -21.06 7.04
N MET A 213 -13.21 -20.72 7.23
CA MET A 213 -14.19 -21.60 7.89
C MET A 213 -14.25 -22.96 7.16
N HIS A 214 -14.39 -22.95 5.84
CA HIS A 214 -14.45 -24.17 5.04
C HIS A 214 -13.16 -24.98 5.12
N LYS A 215 -11.99 -24.34 5.02
CA LYS A 215 -10.66 -24.95 5.14
C LYS A 215 -10.49 -25.71 6.46
N TYR A 216 -10.91 -25.13 7.58
CA TYR A 216 -10.87 -25.81 8.89
C TYR A 216 -11.84 -26.99 8.97
N ILE A 217 -13.06 -26.86 8.44
CA ILE A 217 -14.05 -27.97 8.41
C ILE A 217 -13.52 -29.12 7.53
N ILE A 218 -12.92 -28.83 6.37
CA ILE A 218 -12.27 -29.84 5.53
C ILE A 218 -11.13 -30.53 6.28
N SER A 219 -10.26 -29.76 6.92
CA SER A 219 -9.14 -30.30 7.68
C SER A 219 -9.59 -31.27 8.77
N ALA A 220 -10.68 -30.94 9.47
CA ALA A 220 -11.28 -31.80 10.51
C ALA A 220 -11.91 -33.09 10.00
N THR A 221 -12.33 -33.12 8.73
CA THR A 221 -13.18 -34.23 8.22
C THR A 221 -12.49 -35.08 7.15
N SER A 222 -11.43 -34.61 6.51
CA SER A 222 -10.79 -35.23 5.34
C SER A 222 -10.29 -36.67 5.60
N HIS A 223 -9.96 -37.02 6.83
CA HIS A 223 -9.47 -38.35 7.20
C HIS A 223 -10.57 -39.40 7.36
N LEU A 224 -11.84 -38.99 7.41
CA LEU A 224 -13.00 -39.89 7.60
C LEU A 224 -13.42 -40.63 6.32
N LYS A 225 -12.70 -40.44 5.22
CA LYS A 225 -12.95 -41.08 3.92
C LYS A 225 -14.43 -40.96 3.49
N ASP A 226 -15.17 -42.07 3.42
CA ASP A 226 -16.57 -42.12 2.94
C ASP A 226 -17.53 -41.29 3.82
N SER A 227 -17.28 -41.23 5.13
CA SER A 227 -18.10 -40.46 6.08
C SER A 227 -17.77 -38.97 6.13
N ALA A 228 -16.74 -38.50 5.39
CA ALA A 228 -16.31 -37.12 5.44
C ALA A 228 -17.39 -36.11 5.00
N GLN A 229 -18.20 -36.49 3.99
CA GLN A 229 -19.26 -35.62 3.48
C GLN A 229 -20.43 -35.52 4.47
N ASP A 230 -20.77 -36.59 5.14
CA ASP A 230 -21.84 -36.61 6.14
C ASP A 230 -21.44 -35.75 7.36
N ALA A 231 -20.19 -35.91 7.84
CA ALA A 231 -19.66 -35.11 8.93
C ALA A 231 -19.66 -33.62 8.61
N ARG A 232 -19.25 -33.22 7.39
CA ARG A 232 -19.35 -31.82 6.94
C ARG A 232 -20.80 -31.34 6.93
N SER A 233 -21.70 -32.14 6.38
CA SER A 233 -23.12 -31.80 6.30
C SER A 233 -23.73 -31.60 7.69
N GLU A 234 -23.34 -32.38 8.68
CA GLU A 234 -23.78 -32.25 10.07
C GLU A 234 -23.30 -30.92 10.68
N ILE A 235 -22.01 -30.55 10.50
CA ILE A 235 -21.46 -29.29 10.95
C ILE A 235 -22.19 -28.10 10.29
N TYR A 236 -22.37 -28.14 8.95
CA TYR A 236 -23.07 -27.05 8.25
C TYR A 236 -24.57 -26.96 8.61
N LYS A 237 -25.24 -28.06 8.86
CA LYS A 237 -26.63 -28.07 9.37
C LYS A 237 -26.71 -27.42 10.75
N ALA A 238 -25.72 -27.66 11.62
CA ALA A 238 -25.65 -27.04 12.93
C ALA A 238 -25.39 -25.49 12.81
N ILE A 239 -24.47 -25.07 11.92
CA ILE A 239 -24.18 -23.66 11.65
C ILE A 239 -25.42 -22.93 11.10
N ASN A 240 -26.02 -23.46 10.03
CA ASN A 240 -27.21 -22.89 9.41
C ASN A 240 -28.43 -22.87 10.36
N GLY A 241 -28.53 -23.88 11.20
CA GLY A 241 -29.52 -23.96 12.28
C GLY A 241 -29.23 -23.08 13.48
N LYS A 242 -28.11 -22.35 13.49
CA LYS A 242 -27.64 -21.47 14.59
C LYS A 242 -27.48 -22.22 15.93
N ARG A 243 -27.16 -23.48 15.89
CA ARG A 243 -27.06 -24.37 17.05
C ARG A 243 -25.59 -24.66 17.40
N LYS A 244 -24.99 -23.79 18.26
CA LYS A 244 -23.59 -23.94 18.65
C LYS A 244 -23.29 -25.30 19.29
N TRP A 245 -24.18 -25.76 20.20
CA TRP A 245 -24.05 -27.03 20.86
C TRP A 245 -24.06 -28.23 19.89
N ALA A 246 -24.86 -28.17 18.80
CA ALA A 246 -24.88 -29.22 17.80
C ALA A 246 -23.61 -29.26 16.94
N ALA A 247 -23.01 -28.09 16.68
CA ALA A 247 -21.69 -28.01 16.03
C ALA A 247 -20.61 -28.61 16.93
N GLU A 248 -20.63 -28.32 18.21
CA GLU A 248 -19.70 -28.88 19.19
C GLU A 248 -19.84 -30.42 19.25
N GLU A 249 -21.05 -30.92 19.38
CA GLU A 249 -21.35 -32.36 19.39
C GLU A 249 -20.86 -33.06 18.08
N ALA A 250 -21.02 -32.41 16.93
CA ALA A 250 -20.52 -32.97 15.67
C ALA A 250 -18.99 -33.12 15.67
N PHE A 251 -18.25 -32.11 16.18
CA PHE A 251 -16.80 -32.22 16.33
C PHE A 251 -16.40 -33.30 17.36
N ASP A 252 -17.14 -33.45 18.46
CA ASP A 252 -16.85 -34.45 19.48
C ASP A 252 -17.06 -35.87 18.95
N LYS A 253 -18.10 -36.10 18.12
CA LYS A 253 -18.28 -37.36 17.40
C LYS A 253 -17.10 -37.66 16.47
N ILE A 254 -16.60 -36.66 15.74
CA ILE A 254 -15.43 -36.83 14.87
C ILE A 254 -14.19 -37.18 15.70
N LEU A 255 -13.96 -36.49 16.81
CA LEU A 255 -12.85 -36.76 17.73
C LEU A 255 -12.89 -38.21 18.27
N HIS A 256 -14.08 -38.68 18.66
CA HIS A 256 -14.28 -40.02 19.22
C HIS A 256 -13.88 -41.15 18.24
N VAL A 257 -14.09 -40.93 16.93
CA VAL A 257 -13.74 -41.94 15.90
C VAL A 257 -12.35 -41.72 15.28
N THR A 258 -11.62 -40.71 15.73
CA THR A 258 -10.29 -40.36 15.19
C THR A 258 -9.18 -41.06 15.97
N GLU A 259 -8.57 -42.08 15.37
CA GLU A 259 -7.51 -42.87 16.01
C GLU A 259 -6.14 -42.18 15.99
N SER A 260 -5.85 -41.38 14.96
CA SER A 260 -4.56 -40.69 14.78
C SER A 260 -4.46 -39.43 15.63
N GLU A 261 -3.46 -39.34 16.51
CA GLU A 261 -3.19 -38.16 17.35
C GLU A 261 -3.01 -36.88 16.53
N THR A 262 -2.30 -36.95 15.38
CA THR A 262 -2.11 -35.78 14.50
C THR A 262 -3.42 -35.29 13.92
N LYS A 263 -4.32 -36.23 13.55
CA LYS A 263 -5.66 -35.90 13.03
C LYS A 263 -6.57 -35.41 14.14
N ALA A 264 -6.51 -35.97 15.33
CA ALA A 264 -7.26 -35.50 16.48
C ALA A 264 -6.89 -34.02 16.82
N LYS A 265 -5.61 -33.69 16.83
CA LYS A 265 -5.16 -32.28 16.99
C LYS A 265 -5.72 -31.35 15.91
N ALA A 266 -5.82 -31.81 14.66
CA ALA A 266 -6.41 -31.01 13.59
C ALA A 266 -7.93 -30.81 13.79
N VAL A 267 -8.64 -31.83 14.24
CA VAL A 267 -10.09 -31.75 14.58
C VAL A 267 -10.31 -30.79 15.75
N GLU A 268 -9.51 -30.93 16.80
CA GLU A 268 -9.59 -30.05 17.99
C GLU A 268 -9.29 -28.58 17.63
N SER A 269 -8.27 -28.35 16.81
CA SER A 269 -7.96 -27.01 16.29
C SER A 269 -9.14 -26.44 15.50
N ALA A 270 -9.76 -27.21 14.63
CA ALA A 270 -10.93 -26.78 13.88
C ALA A 270 -12.14 -26.52 14.77
N LYS A 271 -12.41 -27.40 15.76
CA LYS A 271 -13.45 -27.19 16.77
C LYS A 271 -13.28 -25.86 17.48
N ASN A 272 -12.07 -25.62 18.02
CA ASN A 272 -11.75 -24.40 18.75
C ASN A 272 -11.86 -23.15 17.85
N TYR A 273 -11.41 -23.23 16.60
CA TYR A 273 -11.51 -22.15 15.63
C TYR A 273 -12.98 -21.81 15.31
N ILE A 274 -13.80 -22.80 14.98
CA ILE A 274 -15.22 -22.60 14.63
C ILE A 274 -16.03 -22.08 15.84
N LEU A 275 -15.86 -22.70 17.00
CA LEU A 275 -16.61 -22.31 18.20
C LEU A 275 -16.13 -20.97 18.79
N GLY A 276 -14.83 -20.63 18.64
CA GLY A 276 -14.26 -19.36 19.04
C GLY A 276 -14.70 -18.20 18.14
N ASN A 277 -14.99 -18.49 16.87
CA ASN A 277 -15.47 -17.50 15.89
C ASN A 277 -17.01 -17.53 15.71
N TRP A 278 -17.73 -18.21 16.58
CA TRP A 278 -19.18 -18.46 16.41
C TRP A 278 -19.98 -17.18 16.18
N THR A 279 -19.69 -16.11 16.91
CA THR A 279 -20.38 -14.83 16.75
C THR A 279 -20.21 -14.26 15.34
N GLY A 280 -18.99 -14.27 14.82
CA GLY A 280 -18.70 -13.80 13.44
C GLY A 280 -19.37 -14.66 12.37
N ILE A 281 -19.43 -15.99 12.58
CA ILE A 281 -20.19 -16.91 11.71
C ILE A 281 -21.68 -16.54 11.73
N MET A 282 -22.24 -16.30 12.91
CA MET A 282 -23.67 -15.98 13.06
C MET A 282 -24.04 -14.62 12.45
N GLU A 283 -23.14 -13.64 12.44
CA GLU A 283 -23.37 -12.38 11.73
C GLU A 283 -23.54 -12.62 10.22
N SER A 284 -22.71 -13.46 9.61
CA SER A 284 -22.84 -13.86 8.19
C SER A 284 -24.17 -14.59 7.91
N VAL A 285 -24.53 -15.54 8.77
CA VAL A 285 -25.78 -16.34 8.63
C VAL A 285 -27.04 -15.47 8.79
N LYS A 286 -26.99 -14.45 9.64
CA LYS A 286 -28.11 -13.52 9.85
C LYS A 286 -28.27 -12.51 8.73
N ALA A 287 -27.15 -11.98 8.23
CA ALA A 287 -27.16 -10.92 7.24
C ALA A 287 -27.78 -11.37 5.91
N LYS A 288 -27.59 -12.62 5.51
CA LYS A 288 -28.04 -13.19 4.21
C LYS A 288 -27.63 -12.31 3.02
N ASP A 289 -26.51 -11.64 3.14
CA ASP A 289 -26.01 -10.66 2.20
C ASP A 289 -25.04 -11.30 1.22
N LYS A 290 -25.28 -11.12 -0.07
CA LYS A 290 -24.42 -11.69 -1.13
C LYS A 290 -23.09 -10.99 -1.23
N SER A 291 -23.02 -9.72 -0.84
CA SER A 291 -21.80 -8.91 -0.86
C SER A 291 -20.85 -9.21 0.30
N LEU A 292 -21.28 -10.00 1.28
CA LEU A 292 -20.44 -10.60 2.33
C LEU A 292 -19.63 -11.80 1.79
N GLN A 293 -18.86 -11.56 0.74
CA GLN A 293 -17.93 -12.54 0.17
C GLN A 293 -16.52 -11.97 0.36
N CYS A 294 -15.80 -12.48 1.34
CA CYS A 294 -14.40 -12.09 1.56
C CYS A 294 -13.56 -12.45 0.34
N SER A 295 -12.85 -11.49 -0.20
CA SER A 295 -11.91 -11.66 -1.31
C SER A 295 -10.47 -11.38 -0.90
N ALA A 296 -10.20 -11.30 0.40
CA ALA A 296 -8.93 -10.86 0.97
C ALA A 296 -7.74 -11.69 0.50
N GLU A 297 -7.83 -13.01 0.47
CA GLU A 297 -6.79 -13.92 -0.03
C GLU A 297 -6.34 -13.55 -1.46
N GLY A 298 -7.31 -13.30 -2.37
CA GLY A 298 -7.02 -12.90 -3.74
C GLY A 298 -6.34 -11.54 -3.82
N HIS A 299 -6.80 -10.56 -3.04
CA HIS A 299 -6.22 -9.23 -3.00
C HIS A 299 -4.81 -9.24 -2.39
N VAL A 300 -4.60 -9.97 -1.29
CA VAL A 300 -3.26 -10.15 -0.71
C VAL A 300 -2.32 -10.81 -1.71
N SER A 301 -2.78 -11.84 -2.42
CA SER A 301 -1.99 -12.50 -3.46
C SER A 301 -1.52 -11.50 -4.52
N HIS A 302 -2.44 -10.73 -5.11
CA HIS A 302 -2.12 -9.80 -6.19
C HIS A 302 -1.40 -8.54 -5.70
N ILE A 303 -1.76 -8.01 -4.53
CA ILE A 303 -1.17 -6.75 -4.05
C ILE A 303 0.20 -7.00 -3.40
N TYR A 304 0.35 -8.05 -2.61
CA TYR A 304 1.58 -8.31 -1.87
C TYR A 304 2.36 -9.51 -2.40
N SER A 305 1.74 -10.71 -2.46
CA SER A 305 2.48 -11.95 -2.66
C SER A 305 3.17 -12.02 -4.01
N ASP A 306 2.53 -11.60 -5.09
CA ASP A 306 3.11 -11.61 -6.45
C ASP A 306 4.46 -10.88 -6.51
N ARG A 307 4.61 -9.81 -5.73
CA ARG A 307 5.84 -9.01 -5.71
C ARG A 307 6.78 -9.34 -4.56
N MET A 308 6.23 -9.72 -3.40
CA MET A 308 6.98 -9.69 -2.15
C MET A 308 7.28 -11.08 -1.56
N SER A 309 6.40 -12.07 -1.76
CA SER A 309 6.52 -13.38 -1.11
C SER A 309 6.45 -14.58 -2.05
N SER A 310 5.88 -14.47 -3.25
CA SER A 310 5.71 -15.59 -4.21
C SER A 310 7.04 -16.20 -4.71
N ARG A 311 8.15 -15.51 -4.54
CA ARG A 311 9.50 -15.98 -4.87
C ARG A 311 10.36 -15.95 -3.61
N PRO A 312 11.45 -16.73 -3.55
CA PRO A 312 12.39 -16.69 -2.42
C PRO A 312 13.16 -15.36 -2.43
N LEU A 313 12.48 -14.30 -2.00
CA LEU A 313 13.03 -12.97 -1.81
C LEU A 313 13.24 -12.73 -0.32
N GLY A 314 14.28 -12.00 0.02
CA GLY A 314 14.46 -11.49 1.37
C GLY A 314 14.48 -9.96 1.36
N TRP A 315 13.70 -9.35 2.21
CA TRP A 315 13.54 -7.91 2.32
C TRP A 315 14.24 -7.34 3.56
N SER A 316 14.63 -6.09 3.53
CA SER A 316 14.79 -5.33 4.77
C SER A 316 13.39 -4.97 5.30
N ARG A 317 13.23 -4.76 6.62
CA ARG A 317 11.94 -4.36 7.19
C ARG A 317 11.42 -3.06 6.55
N THR A 318 12.28 -2.04 6.46
CA THR A 318 11.95 -0.79 5.77
C THR A 318 11.55 -1.02 4.31
N GLY A 319 12.31 -1.84 3.58
CA GLY A 319 12.00 -2.13 2.17
C GLY A 319 10.67 -2.86 2.00
N ALA A 320 10.32 -3.77 2.91
CA ALA A 320 9.04 -4.46 2.90
C ALA A 320 7.87 -3.49 3.17
N ASP A 321 7.97 -2.65 4.21
CA ASP A 321 6.94 -1.65 4.52
C ASP A 321 6.74 -0.65 3.36
N LYS A 322 7.83 -0.03 2.88
CA LYS A 322 7.73 0.96 1.81
C LYS A 322 7.21 0.37 0.50
N MET A 323 7.58 -0.87 0.17
CA MET A 323 7.03 -1.58 -1.00
C MET A 323 5.54 -1.89 -0.81
N ALA A 324 5.13 -2.38 0.35
CA ALA A 324 3.72 -2.65 0.63
C ALA A 324 2.88 -1.37 0.49
N ARG A 325 3.32 -0.25 1.07
CA ARG A 325 2.63 1.05 0.96
C ARG A 325 2.61 1.58 -0.47
N LEU A 326 3.69 1.43 -1.24
CA LEU A 326 3.74 1.86 -2.64
C LEU A 326 2.76 1.05 -3.50
N ARG A 327 2.63 -0.26 -3.27
CA ARG A 327 1.65 -1.10 -3.96
C ARG A 327 0.21 -0.68 -3.63
N ILE A 328 -0.09 -0.35 -2.37
CA ILE A 328 -1.38 0.19 -1.96
C ILE A 328 -1.65 1.56 -2.60
N TYR A 329 -0.66 2.45 -2.61
CA TYR A 329 -0.77 3.77 -3.25
C TYR A 329 -1.18 3.64 -4.72
N ARG A 330 -0.54 2.72 -5.44
CA ARG A 330 -0.89 2.40 -6.83
C ARG A 330 -2.25 1.73 -6.97
N GLN A 331 -2.60 0.81 -6.06
CA GLN A 331 -3.90 0.13 -6.06
C GLN A 331 -5.06 1.12 -5.88
N ASN A 332 -4.84 2.18 -5.11
CA ASN A 332 -5.75 3.32 -4.99
C ASN A 332 -5.74 4.25 -6.23
N LYS A 333 -5.07 3.86 -7.34
CA LYS A 333 -4.97 4.60 -8.60
C LYS A 333 -4.40 6.02 -8.44
N ARG A 334 -3.54 6.23 -7.45
CA ARG A 334 -2.86 7.49 -7.21
C ARG A 334 -1.62 7.61 -8.09
N ASP A 335 -1.34 8.82 -8.56
CA ASP A 335 -0.21 9.11 -9.44
C ASP A 335 1.13 9.07 -8.67
N ILE A 336 2.07 8.24 -9.13
CA ILE A 336 3.41 8.11 -8.53
C ILE A 336 4.22 9.40 -8.72
N LEU A 337 4.00 10.16 -9.79
CA LEU A 337 4.64 11.46 -9.96
C LEU A 337 4.21 12.46 -8.86
N GLU A 338 2.94 12.44 -8.47
CA GLU A 338 2.47 13.24 -7.34
C GLU A 338 3.11 12.77 -6.02
N LEU A 339 3.33 11.47 -5.83
CA LEU A 339 4.06 10.95 -4.68
C LEU A 339 5.50 11.44 -4.64
N VAL A 340 6.20 11.45 -5.77
CA VAL A 340 7.57 11.99 -5.88
C VAL A 340 7.60 13.48 -5.54
N ARG A 341 6.62 14.25 -6.03
CA ARG A 341 6.48 15.68 -5.72
C ARG A 341 6.13 15.95 -4.25
N TYR A 342 5.35 15.04 -3.64
CA TYR A 342 5.01 15.13 -2.22
C TYR A 342 6.27 15.10 -1.34
N GLN A 343 7.29 14.29 -1.68
CA GLN A 343 8.55 14.23 -0.93
C GLN A 343 9.25 15.59 -0.84
N LYS A 344 9.03 16.48 -1.81
CA LYS A 344 9.67 17.78 -1.88
C LYS A 344 8.92 18.86 -1.09
N LYS A 345 7.62 18.71 -0.88
CA LYS A 345 6.79 19.66 -0.13
C LYS A 345 7.14 19.70 1.36
N GLU A 346 7.73 18.63 1.89
CA GLU A 346 8.12 18.55 3.30
C GLU A 346 9.52 19.12 3.61
N LEU A 347 10.30 19.52 2.59
CA LEU A 347 11.53 20.24 2.84
C LEU A 347 11.15 21.65 3.34
N PRO A 348 11.51 22.04 4.58
CA PRO A 348 11.19 23.38 5.07
C PRO A 348 11.81 24.40 4.13
N LEU A 349 10.99 25.21 3.49
CA LEU A 349 11.43 26.41 2.81
C LEU A 349 12.26 27.19 3.81
N ALA A 350 13.53 27.48 3.47
CA ALA A 350 14.36 28.32 4.30
C ALA A 350 13.58 29.59 4.64
N ALA A 351 13.43 29.90 5.92
CA ALA A 351 12.65 31.02 6.39
C ALA A 351 13.09 32.29 5.68
N GLY A 352 12.23 32.86 4.82
CA GLY A 352 12.52 34.09 4.05
C GLY A 352 12.45 33.92 2.51
N ALA A 353 12.23 32.74 1.96
CA ALA A 353 12.01 32.59 0.53
C ALA A 353 10.49 32.73 0.22
N GLU A 354 10.05 33.94 -0.06
CA GLU A 354 8.80 34.14 -0.79
C GLU A 354 8.97 33.54 -2.19
N GLU A 355 8.12 32.61 -2.55
CA GLU A 355 8.10 31.97 -3.86
C GLU A 355 7.58 32.96 -4.90
N VAL A 356 8.48 33.77 -5.50
CA VAL A 356 8.13 34.59 -6.64
C VAL A 356 8.05 33.70 -7.88
N ILE A 357 6.90 33.17 -8.15
CA ILE A 357 6.61 32.37 -9.35
C ILE A 357 6.53 33.32 -10.56
N TYR A 358 7.64 33.52 -11.26
CA TYR A 358 7.58 34.12 -12.58
C TYR A 358 7.16 33.10 -13.62
N SER A 359 6.08 33.36 -14.34
CA SER A 359 5.73 32.48 -15.48
C SER A 359 6.83 32.58 -16.56
N ALA A 360 7.11 31.45 -17.23
CA ALA A 360 8.07 31.40 -18.34
C ALA A 360 7.79 32.53 -19.39
N THR A 361 6.52 32.84 -19.60
CA THR A 361 6.08 33.94 -20.51
C THR A 361 6.46 35.31 -20.02
N GLN A 362 6.46 35.59 -18.70
CA GLN A 362 6.87 36.84 -18.12
C GLN A 362 8.37 37.05 -18.23
N MET A 363 9.17 35.99 -18.02
CA MET A 363 10.62 36.05 -18.15
C MET A 363 11.07 36.22 -19.60
N LEU A 364 10.47 35.45 -20.53
CA LEU A 364 10.75 35.63 -21.97
C LEU A 364 10.32 37.00 -22.50
N SER A 365 9.24 37.56 -21.98
CA SER A 365 8.80 38.92 -22.37
C SER A 365 9.69 40.03 -21.79
N ALA A 366 10.24 39.83 -20.61
CA ALA A 366 11.23 40.74 -20.01
C ALA A 366 12.57 40.67 -20.76
N GLU A 367 13.02 39.45 -21.13
CA GLU A 367 14.22 39.23 -21.92
C GLU A 367 14.10 39.85 -23.34
N ARG A 368 12.97 39.70 -24.02
CA ARG A 368 12.69 40.32 -25.33
C ARG A 368 12.68 41.86 -25.23
N ARG A 369 12.10 42.42 -24.17
CA ARG A 369 12.07 43.86 -23.95
C ARG A 369 13.48 44.44 -23.73
N ASN A 370 14.33 43.74 -22.97
CA ASN A 370 15.71 44.18 -22.71
C ASN A 370 16.61 43.99 -23.93
N ARG A 371 16.45 42.89 -24.68
CA ARG A 371 17.19 42.67 -25.94
C ARG A 371 16.86 43.72 -26.99
N ASN A 372 15.61 44.19 -27.06
CA ASN A 372 15.19 45.25 -27.99
C ASN A 372 15.58 46.65 -27.53
N ARG A 373 15.88 46.87 -26.24
CA ARG A 373 16.19 48.20 -25.71
C ARG A 373 17.68 48.58 -25.73
N LEU A 374 18.61 47.67 -25.50
CA LEU A 374 20.00 48.00 -25.23
C LEU A 374 21.06 47.03 -25.72
N GLY A 375 20.73 45.90 -26.32
CA GLY A 375 21.73 44.93 -26.76
C GLY A 375 22.61 44.32 -25.64
N LYS A 376 22.30 44.60 -24.38
CA LYS A 376 23.04 44.12 -23.22
C LYS A 376 22.11 43.40 -22.25
N LEU A 377 22.49 42.15 -21.87
CA LEU A 377 21.89 41.39 -20.77
C LEU A 377 22.06 42.04 -19.38
N ALA A 378 22.68 43.23 -19.32
CA ALA A 378 23.16 43.89 -18.09
C ALA A 378 22.07 44.47 -17.19
N ASP A 379 20.81 44.56 -17.65
CA ASP A 379 19.76 45.29 -16.93
C ASP A 379 18.56 44.44 -16.52
N LEU A 380 18.75 43.14 -16.37
CA LEU A 380 17.78 42.33 -15.59
C LEU A 380 17.92 42.70 -14.11
N PRO A 381 16.82 43.06 -13.42
CA PRO A 381 16.91 43.61 -12.05
C PRO A 381 17.47 42.63 -11.03
N VAL A 382 17.60 41.35 -11.37
CA VAL A 382 17.99 40.30 -10.42
C VAL A 382 19.32 39.63 -10.78
N TYR A 383 19.70 39.49 -12.06
CA TYR A 383 20.91 38.77 -12.48
C TYR A 383 21.70 39.54 -13.51
N SER A 384 22.98 39.81 -13.24
CA SER A 384 23.76 40.77 -14.05
C SER A 384 24.93 40.19 -14.82
N ILE A 385 25.44 39.02 -14.50
CA ILE A 385 26.59 38.42 -15.19
C ILE A 385 26.40 36.90 -15.30
N PRO A 386 26.31 36.36 -16.52
CA PRO A 386 26.41 34.92 -16.68
C PRO A 386 27.86 34.46 -16.49
N VAL A 387 28.08 33.53 -15.60
CA VAL A 387 29.35 32.80 -15.47
C VAL A 387 29.23 31.50 -16.24
N SER A 388 29.96 31.38 -17.34
CA SER A 388 30.02 30.16 -18.13
C SER A 388 31.02 29.19 -17.49
N TYR A 389 30.53 28.01 -17.05
CA TYR A 389 31.41 26.92 -16.61
C TYR A 389 31.64 25.97 -17.75
N THR A 390 32.81 25.94 -18.34
CA THR A 390 33.19 25.05 -19.43
C THR A 390 33.87 23.77 -18.99
N HIS A 391 33.99 23.39 -17.74
CA HIS A 391 34.52 22.07 -17.35
C HIS A 391 34.14 21.70 -15.91
N LEU A 392 33.22 20.80 -15.76
CA LEU A 392 33.22 19.84 -14.65
C LEU A 392 33.55 18.47 -15.25
N ARG A 393 34.82 18.08 -15.20
CA ARG A 393 35.21 16.68 -15.37
C ARG A 393 34.59 15.89 -14.21
N ALA A 394 33.79 14.89 -14.59
CA ALA A 394 33.38 13.84 -13.66
C ALA A 394 34.62 13.07 -13.22
N HIS A 395 34.82 12.99 -11.93
CA HIS A 395 35.58 11.91 -11.27
C HIS A 395 34.59 10.99 -10.57
#